data_773e8c578edd1fe9e97e9f1406a9feb0
#
_entry.id   773e8c578edd1fe9e97e9f1406a9feb0
#
_cell.length_a   1.000
_cell.length_b   1.000
_cell.length_c   1.000
_cell.angle_alpha   90.00
_cell.angle_beta   90.00
_cell.angle_gamma   90.00
#
_symmetry.space_group_name_H-M   'P 1'
#
loop_
_entity.id
_entity.type
_entity.pdbx_description
1 polymer ?
#
loop_
_entity_poly.entity_id
_entity_poly.type
_entity_poly.pdbx_seq_one_letter_code
_entity_poly.pdbx_strand_id
1 'polypeptide(L)'
;MASNRAMSLLSAARWAQLARMPRTSSRMPSAFMQRAHQAFSTTTENAPAPFLQKLKGDLKTAMRAKDAPRLSVLRSIMSANLNASKTSSPIRTDVQLVALMRRIQKSAQDAAADAKAAGRDDLVEKENVQIRILDEYLAGSGVQTLGEAELKALIQQAVDASKSAGTATKSLIGDVMKRLSGALEGKDVDKKVVANMVKELAGQ
;
A
#
# COMPACT_ATOMS: atom_id res chain seq x y z
N MET A 1 6.64 12.41 -70.66
CA MET A 1 7.77 11.60 -70.20
C MET A 1 7.22 10.58 -69.23
N ALA A 2 6.79 9.47 -69.70
CA ALA A 2 7.49 8.22 -69.85
C ALA A 2 7.80 7.59 -68.46
N SER A 3 6.99 6.59 -68.21
CA SER A 3 7.34 5.18 -67.90
C SER A 3 7.49 4.92 -66.41
N ASN A 4 6.57 4.15 -65.84
CA ASN A 4 6.80 2.77 -65.45
C ASN A 4 5.52 2.11 -64.88
N ARG A 5 4.77 1.54 -65.83
CA ARG A 5 3.81 0.45 -65.60
C ARG A 5 4.59 -0.84 -65.90
N ALA A 6 4.93 -1.60 -64.92
CA ALA A 6 5.11 -3.08 -65.02
C ALA A 6 5.63 -3.58 -63.68
N MET A 7 4.81 -4.25 -62.95
CA MET A 7 5.10 -5.43 -62.11
C MET A 7 3.98 -5.61 -61.06
N SER A 8 2.92 -6.20 -61.48
CA SER A 8 1.95 -6.79 -60.58
C SER A 8 1.21 -7.91 -61.29
N LEU A 9 1.80 -9.07 -61.44
CA LEU A 9 1.08 -10.28 -61.85
C LEU A 9 1.93 -11.53 -61.52
N LEU A 10 2.32 -11.73 -60.26
CA LEU A 10 2.91 -13.01 -59.80
C LEU A 10 2.78 -13.19 -58.30
N SER A 11 1.59 -13.25 -57.73
CA SER A 11 1.40 -13.79 -56.39
C SER A 11 0.00 -14.34 -56.06
N ALA A 12 -0.76 -14.74 -57.11
CA ALA A 12 -2.10 -15.34 -56.93
C ALA A 12 -2.13 -16.87 -56.95
N ALA A 13 -1.01 -17.56 -56.90
CA ALA A 13 -0.96 -19.01 -57.07
C ALA A 13 -0.39 -19.79 -55.87
N ARG A 14 -0.37 -19.26 -54.66
CA ARG A 14 0.22 -19.99 -53.50
C ARG A 14 -0.75 -20.22 -52.33
N TRP A 15 -2.04 -19.97 -52.47
CA TRP A 15 -3.01 -20.13 -51.36
C TRP A 15 -3.91 -21.38 -51.49
N ALA A 16 -3.69 -22.27 -52.42
CA ALA A 16 -4.58 -23.42 -52.70
C ALA A 16 -4.06 -24.78 -52.18
N GLN A 17 -3.04 -24.88 -51.35
CA GLN A 17 -2.48 -26.16 -50.93
C GLN A 17 -2.43 -26.46 -49.43
N LEU A 18 -3.15 -25.69 -48.58
CA LEU A 18 -3.20 -25.93 -47.12
C LEU A 18 -4.54 -26.46 -46.59
N ALA A 19 -5.37 -27.07 -47.46
CA ALA A 19 -6.68 -27.60 -47.08
C ALA A 19 -6.76 -29.14 -47.23
N ARG A 20 -5.81 -29.90 -46.73
CA ARG A 20 -5.97 -31.37 -46.50
C ARG A 20 -5.07 -31.83 -45.37
N MET A 21 -5.44 -31.54 -44.11
CA MET A 21 -4.96 -32.33 -43.00
C MET A 21 -6.06 -33.31 -42.53
N PRO A 22 -5.78 -34.59 -42.37
CA PRO A 22 -6.76 -35.53 -41.84
C PRO A 22 -7.03 -35.23 -40.37
N ARG A 23 -8.31 -35.08 -40.02
CA ARG A 23 -8.78 -35.05 -38.63
C ARG A 23 -8.55 -36.43 -38.02
N THR A 24 -7.43 -36.65 -37.37
CA THR A 24 -7.27 -37.75 -36.43
C THR A 24 -7.95 -37.36 -35.13
N SER A 25 -9.13 -37.91 -34.87
CA SER A 25 -9.79 -37.89 -33.59
C SER A 25 -9.04 -38.79 -32.61
N SER A 26 -7.98 -38.30 -31.99
CA SER A 26 -7.41 -38.98 -30.84
C SER A 26 -8.23 -38.61 -29.61
N ARG A 27 -9.13 -39.53 -29.22
CA ARG A 27 -9.75 -39.54 -27.88
C ARG A 27 -8.61 -39.56 -26.85
N MET A 28 -8.36 -38.44 -26.21
CA MET A 28 -7.49 -38.38 -25.04
C MET A 28 -8.19 -39.13 -23.88
N PRO A 29 -7.50 -40.04 -23.19
CA PRO A 29 -8.08 -40.73 -22.03
C PRO A 29 -8.34 -39.71 -20.90
N SER A 30 -9.52 -39.82 -20.31
CA SER A 30 -10.08 -38.93 -19.26
C SER A 30 -9.24 -38.86 -17.94
N ALA A 31 -8.16 -39.62 -17.85
CA ALA A 31 -7.26 -39.62 -16.69
C ALA A 31 -6.28 -38.45 -16.64
N PHE A 32 -6.12 -37.67 -17.73
CA PHE A 32 -5.19 -36.53 -17.75
C PHE A 32 -5.82 -35.20 -17.31
N MET A 33 -7.15 -35.12 -17.21
CA MET A 33 -7.86 -33.91 -16.82
C MET A 33 -7.99 -33.72 -15.29
N GLN A 34 -7.71 -34.74 -14.47
CA GLN A 34 -7.85 -34.62 -13.00
C GLN A 34 -6.60 -34.13 -12.28
N ARG A 35 -5.48 -33.95 -12.99
CA ARG A 35 -4.22 -33.51 -12.36
C ARG A 35 -3.89 -32.03 -12.53
N ALA A 36 -4.71 -31.26 -13.26
CA ALA A 36 -4.47 -29.85 -13.52
C ALA A 36 -5.15 -28.91 -12.48
N HIS A 37 -5.93 -29.44 -11.54
CA HIS A 37 -6.61 -28.62 -10.52
C HIS A 37 -5.92 -28.58 -9.15
N GLN A 38 -4.74 -29.19 -9.00
CA GLN A 38 -4.05 -29.23 -7.70
C GLN A 38 -2.77 -28.41 -7.59
N ALA A 39 -2.44 -27.56 -8.56
CA ALA A 39 -1.21 -26.77 -8.54
C ALA A 39 -1.44 -25.25 -8.48
N PHE A 40 -2.56 -24.79 -7.91
CA PHE A 40 -2.71 -23.40 -7.52
C PHE A 40 -2.97 -23.32 -6.02
N SER A 41 -2.09 -23.90 -5.24
CA SER A 41 -1.86 -23.45 -3.87
C SER A 41 -1.19 -22.10 -3.98
N THR A 42 -1.99 -21.06 -4.09
CA THR A 42 -1.53 -19.70 -3.85
C THR A 42 -0.94 -19.68 -2.46
N THR A 43 0.36 -19.63 -2.40
CA THR A 43 1.15 -19.33 -1.21
C THR A 43 0.51 -18.13 -0.54
N THR A 44 0.03 -18.32 0.67
CA THR A 44 -0.70 -17.34 1.50
C THR A 44 0.12 -16.09 1.85
N GLU A 45 1.36 -16.01 1.36
CA GLU A 45 2.29 -14.89 1.58
C GLU A 45 2.00 -13.62 0.78
N ASN A 46 1.10 -13.66 -0.19
CA ASN A 46 0.83 -12.52 -1.07
C ASN A 46 -0.65 -12.08 -1.10
N ALA A 47 -1.44 -12.48 -0.11
CA ALA A 47 -2.80 -11.96 0.03
C ALA A 47 -2.72 -10.45 0.35
N PRO A 48 -3.38 -9.59 -0.44
CA PRO A 48 -3.40 -8.17 -0.14
C PRO A 48 -4.04 -7.94 1.21
N ALA A 49 -3.46 -7.05 2.02
CA ALA A 49 -3.94 -6.68 3.34
C ALA A 49 -5.47 -6.49 3.35
N PRO A 50 -6.20 -7.04 4.32
CA PRO A 50 -7.67 -7.01 4.34
C PRO A 50 -8.22 -5.59 4.29
N PHE A 51 -7.55 -4.64 4.92
CA PHE A 51 -7.93 -3.23 4.86
C PHE A 51 -7.78 -2.65 3.43
N LEU A 52 -6.77 -3.06 2.68
CA LEU A 52 -6.62 -2.67 1.27
C LEU A 52 -7.77 -3.21 0.40
N GLN A 53 -8.29 -4.40 0.69
CA GLN A 53 -9.45 -4.96 -0.02
C GLN A 53 -10.71 -4.14 0.28
N LYS A 54 -10.92 -3.73 1.54
CA LYS A 54 -12.01 -2.84 1.95
C LYS A 54 -11.94 -1.51 1.17
N LEU A 55 -10.77 -0.85 1.14
CA LEU A 55 -10.59 0.40 0.40
C LEU A 55 -10.90 0.25 -1.11
N LYS A 56 -10.55 -0.88 -1.72
CA LYS A 56 -10.91 -1.18 -3.13
C LYS A 56 -12.42 -1.36 -3.31
N GLY A 57 -13.10 -1.94 -2.33
CA GLY A 57 -14.56 -2.05 -2.30
C GLY A 57 -15.23 -0.69 -2.21
N ASP A 58 -14.75 0.14 -1.28
CA ASP A 58 -15.26 1.49 -1.05
C ASP A 58 -15.02 2.41 -2.27
N LEU A 59 -13.89 2.23 -2.96
CA LEU A 59 -13.63 2.92 -4.22
C LEU A 59 -14.72 2.63 -5.27
N LYS A 60 -15.12 1.36 -5.41
CA LYS A 60 -16.20 0.98 -6.34
C LYS A 60 -17.55 1.58 -5.92
N THR A 61 -17.81 1.61 -4.61
CA THR A 61 -19.05 2.20 -4.05
C THR A 61 -19.08 3.70 -4.26
N ALA A 62 -17.99 4.42 -3.98
CA ALA A 62 -17.85 5.85 -4.22
C ALA A 62 -17.99 6.21 -5.71
N MET A 63 -17.48 5.33 -6.62
CA MET A 63 -17.68 5.51 -8.06
C MET A 63 -19.16 5.43 -8.46
N ARG A 64 -19.91 4.48 -7.89
CA ARG A 64 -21.35 4.33 -8.16
C ARG A 64 -22.15 5.48 -7.56
N ALA A 65 -21.76 5.96 -6.37
CA ALA A 65 -22.39 7.10 -5.70
C ALA A 65 -22.01 8.46 -6.32
N LYS A 66 -21.02 8.50 -7.21
CA LYS A 66 -20.46 9.73 -7.79
C LYS A 66 -19.92 10.71 -6.72
N ASP A 67 -19.43 10.18 -5.59
CA ASP A 67 -18.82 10.95 -4.51
C ASP A 67 -17.40 11.37 -4.90
N ALA A 68 -17.29 12.55 -5.48
CA ALA A 68 -16.03 13.07 -6.02
C ALA A 68 -14.94 13.27 -4.93
N PRO A 69 -15.22 13.86 -3.75
CA PRO A 69 -14.23 13.99 -2.69
C PRO A 69 -13.68 12.65 -2.22
N ARG A 70 -14.56 11.70 -1.92
CA ARG A 70 -14.17 10.35 -1.48
C ARG A 70 -13.37 9.59 -2.55
N LEU A 71 -13.75 9.74 -3.82
CA LEU A 71 -12.99 9.19 -4.95
C LEU A 71 -11.58 9.76 -5.05
N SER A 72 -11.43 11.07 -4.85
CA SER A 72 -10.12 11.73 -4.87
C SER A 72 -9.19 11.12 -3.82
N VAL A 73 -9.66 11.03 -2.57
CA VAL A 73 -8.90 10.46 -1.45
C VAL A 73 -8.54 8.99 -1.70
N LEU A 74 -9.51 8.16 -2.09
CA LEU A 74 -9.27 6.74 -2.34
C LEU A 74 -8.30 6.51 -3.49
N ARG A 75 -8.36 7.31 -4.55
CA ARG A 75 -7.41 7.26 -5.66
C ARG A 75 -6.01 7.67 -5.23
N SER A 76 -5.87 8.70 -4.38
CA SER A 76 -4.55 9.10 -3.85
C SER A 76 -3.92 7.99 -3.02
N ILE A 77 -4.70 7.33 -2.14
CA ILE A 77 -4.24 6.18 -1.35
C ILE A 77 -3.81 5.02 -2.27
N MET A 78 -4.64 4.67 -3.27
CA MET A 78 -4.32 3.58 -4.21
C MET A 78 -3.07 3.88 -5.04
N SER A 79 -2.91 5.13 -5.49
CA SER A 79 -1.74 5.59 -6.23
C SER A 79 -0.47 5.53 -5.38
N ALA A 80 -0.55 6.03 -4.14
CA ALA A 80 0.57 5.99 -3.21
C ALA A 80 0.97 4.54 -2.85
N ASN A 81 -0.01 3.64 -2.64
CA ASN A 81 0.25 2.22 -2.42
C ASN A 81 0.89 1.56 -3.65
N LEU A 82 0.42 1.87 -4.86
CA LEU A 82 1.02 1.38 -6.10
C LEU A 82 2.46 1.89 -6.27
N ASN A 83 2.73 3.14 -5.92
CA ASN A 83 4.08 3.69 -5.95
C ASN A 83 4.98 2.98 -4.94
N ALA A 84 4.50 2.75 -3.71
CA ALA A 84 5.23 1.99 -2.70
C ALA A 84 5.53 0.55 -3.15
N SER A 85 4.63 -0.09 -3.88
CA SER A 85 4.85 -1.45 -4.40
C SER A 85 5.99 -1.56 -5.42
N LYS A 86 6.38 -0.45 -6.04
CA LYS A 86 7.51 -0.38 -6.98
C LYS A 86 8.85 -0.08 -6.30
N THR A 87 8.84 0.20 -5.01
CA THR A 87 10.05 0.44 -4.21
C THR A 87 10.56 -0.86 -3.58
N SER A 88 11.74 -0.80 -2.99
CA SER A 88 12.32 -1.91 -2.22
C SER A 88 11.52 -2.30 -0.96
N SER A 89 10.58 -1.47 -0.53
CA SER A 89 9.78 -1.65 0.68
C SER A 89 8.27 -1.62 0.36
N PRO A 90 7.72 -2.66 -0.28
CA PRO A 90 6.30 -2.71 -0.61
C PRO A 90 5.44 -2.80 0.65
N ILE A 91 4.26 -2.17 0.62
CA ILE A 91 3.28 -2.22 1.70
C ILE A 91 2.59 -3.58 1.68
N ARG A 92 2.74 -4.36 2.75
CA ARG A 92 2.17 -5.71 2.91
C ARG A 92 1.18 -5.82 4.06
N THR A 93 1.29 -4.95 5.07
CA THR A 93 0.47 -5.00 6.29
C THR A 93 -0.46 -3.80 6.39
N ASP A 94 -1.58 -3.97 7.11
CA ASP A 94 -2.54 -2.90 7.36
C ASP A 94 -1.91 -1.74 8.15
N VAL A 95 -0.98 -2.03 9.06
CA VAL A 95 -0.22 -1.02 9.81
C VAL A 95 0.59 -0.12 8.88
N GLN A 96 1.29 -0.71 7.90
CA GLN A 96 2.05 0.07 6.92
C GLN A 96 1.14 0.91 6.03
N LEU A 97 -0.04 0.40 5.71
CA LEU A 97 -1.04 1.14 4.94
C LEU A 97 -1.60 2.32 5.74
N VAL A 98 -1.88 2.14 7.03
CA VAL A 98 -2.29 3.20 7.95
C VAL A 98 -1.20 4.26 8.07
N ALA A 99 0.06 3.86 8.22
CA ALA A 99 1.19 4.79 8.24
C ALA A 99 1.33 5.60 6.94
N LEU A 100 1.05 4.97 5.77
CA LEU A 100 0.98 5.69 4.49
C LEU A 100 -0.16 6.72 4.49
N MET A 101 -1.35 6.33 4.96
CA MET A 101 -2.52 7.23 5.00
C MET A 101 -2.28 8.43 5.91
N ARG A 102 -1.58 8.26 7.05
CA ARG A 102 -1.18 9.37 7.91
C ARG A 102 -0.22 10.35 7.25
N ARG A 103 0.69 9.85 6.41
CA ARG A 103 1.55 10.73 5.61
C ARG A 103 0.75 11.57 4.62
N ILE A 104 -0.24 10.95 3.97
CA ILE A 104 -1.15 11.66 3.06
C ILE A 104 -1.97 12.69 3.84
N GLN A 105 -2.48 12.34 5.02
CA GLN A 105 -3.23 13.25 5.88
C GLN A 105 -2.37 14.45 6.31
N LYS A 106 -1.14 14.19 6.75
CA LYS A 106 -0.20 15.27 7.11
C LYS A 106 0.08 16.19 5.93
N SER A 107 0.30 15.64 4.75
CA SER A 107 0.50 16.44 3.54
C SER A 107 -0.74 17.29 3.19
N ALA A 108 -1.95 16.78 3.42
CA ALA A 108 -3.19 17.55 3.24
C ALA A 108 -3.33 18.66 4.30
N GLN A 109 -2.91 18.40 5.56
CA GLN A 109 -2.87 19.41 6.62
C GLN A 109 -1.87 20.53 6.30
N ASP A 110 -0.68 20.17 5.83
CA ASP A 110 0.33 21.13 5.42
C ASP A 110 -0.19 21.98 4.23
N ALA A 111 -0.82 21.34 3.23
CA ALA A 111 -1.44 22.02 2.08
C ALA A 111 -2.58 22.95 2.51
N ALA A 112 -3.41 22.57 3.50
CA ALA A 112 -4.45 23.42 4.06
C ALA A 112 -3.87 24.64 4.78
N ALA A 113 -2.76 24.47 5.51
CA ALA A 113 -2.05 25.57 6.17
C ALA A 113 -1.46 26.56 5.16
N ASP A 114 -0.82 26.05 4.11
CA ASP A 114 -0.27 26.85 3.01
C ASP A 114 -1.37 27.62 2.25
N ALA A 115 -2.51 26.95 1.95
CA ALA A 115 -3.66 27.56 1.31
C ALA A 115 -4.26 28.69 2.18
N LYS A 116 -4.32 28.49 3.50
CA LYS A 116 -4.77 29.50 4.46
C LYS A 116 -3.82 30.71 4.49
N ALA A 117 -2.51 30.46 4.49
CA ALA A 117 -1.50 31.53 4.44
C ALA A 117 -1.59 32.34 3.13
N ALA A 118 -2.00 31.68 2.04
CA ALA A 118 -2.22 32.32 0.73
C ALA A 118 -3.62 32.97 0.57
N GLY A 119 -4.49 32.94 1.61
CA GLY A 119 -5.85 33.48 1.56
C GLY A 119 -6.80 32.74 0.61
N ARG A 120 -6.55 31.43 0.38
CA ARG A 120 -7.34 30.59 -0.53
C ARG A 120 -8.29 29.69 0.24
N ASP A 121 -9.37 30.26 0.76
CA ASP A 121 -10.37 29.53 1.57
C ASP A 121 -11.04 28.40 0.79
N ASP A 122 -11.19 28.54 -0.53
CA ASP A 122 -11.72 27.54 -1.43
C ASP A 122 -10.89 26.22 -1.43
N LEU A 123 -9.57 26.35 -1.27
CA LEU A 123 -8.67 25.19 -1.17
C LEU A 123 -8.65 24.63 0.24
N VAL A 124 -8.71 25.49 1.26
CA VAL A 124 -8.78 25.07 2.67
C VAL A 124 -9.98 24.16 2.90
N GLU A 125 -11.16 24.54 2.39
CA GLU A 125 -12.36 23.69 2.49
C GLU A 125 -12.18 22.33 1.84
N LYS A 126 -11.61 22.28 0.63
CA LYS A 126 -11.34 21.02 -0.08
C LYS A 126 -10.39 20.11 0.69
N GLU A 127 -9.28 20.65 1.19
CA GLU A 127 -8.32 19.90 1.99
C GLU A 127 -8.95 19.39 3.30
N ASN A 128 -9.75 20.22 3.99
CA ASN A 128 -10.47 19.82 5.19
C ASN A 128 -11.44 18.66 4.95
N VAL A 129 -12.14 18.65 3.81
CA VAL A 129 -13.00 17.52 3.45
C VAL A 129 -12.17 16.25 3.22
N GLN A 130 -11.00 16.36 2.57
CA GLN A 130 -10.10 15.21 2.38
C GLN A 130 -9.57 14.67 3.71
N ILE A 131 -9.18 15.57 4.63
CA ILE A 131 -8.71 15.22 5.98
C ILE A 131 -9.79 14.45 6.74
N ARG A 132 -11.05 14.92 6.75
CA ARG A 132 -12.16 14.20 7.40
C ARG A 132 -12.37 12.80 6.86
N ILE A 133 -12.32 12.64 5.53
CA ILE A 133 -12.47 11.33 4.89
C ILE A 133 -11.31 10.41 5.28
N LEU A 134 -10.08 10.93 5.35
CA LEU A 134 -8.92 10.18 5.82
C LEU A 134 -9.06 9.76 7.29
N ASP A 135 -9.58 10.65 8.15
CA ASP A 135 -9.86 10.33 9.57
C ASP A 135 -10.87 9.21 9.71
N GLU A 136 -11.97 9.22 8.92
CA GLU A 136 -12.94 8.13 8.89
C GLU A 136 -12.28 6.77 8.57
N TYR A 137 -11.40 6.75 7.57
CA TYR A 137 -10.70 5.51 7.19
C TYR A 137 -9.66 5.09 8.23
N LEU A 138 -8.95 6.02 8.83
CA LEU A 138 -7.99 5.74 9.90
C LEU A 138 -8.69 5.15 11.13
N ALA A 139 -9.81 5.73 11.56
CA ALA A 139 -10.63 5.20 12.66
C ALA A 139 -11.20 3.81 12.33
N GLY A 140 -11.61 3.59 11.08
CA GLY A 140 -12.17 2.32 10.60
C GLY A 140 -11.14 1.25 10.23
N SER A 141 -9.84 1.50 10.41
CA SER A 141 -8.75 0.58 10.05
C SER A 141 -8.60 -0.58 11.03
N GLY A 142 -9.07 -0.44 12.28
CA GLY A 142 -8.86 -1.41 13.35
C GLY A 142 -7.43 -1.46 13.91
N VAL A 143 -6.51 -0.66 13.36
CA VAL A 143 -5.14 -0.54 13.86
C VAL A 143 -5.12 0.39 15.06
N GLN A 144 -4.64 -0.11 16.20
CA GLN A 144 -4.51 0.71 17.40
C GLN A 144 -3.41 1.76 17.22
N THR A 145 -3.76 3.00 17.42
CA THR A 145 -2.82 4.11 17.56
C THR A 145 -2.48 4.29 19.02
N LEU A 146 -1.20 4.29 19.34
CA LEU A 146 -0.76 4.66 20.67
C LEU A 146 -0.79 6.18 20.83
N GLY A 147 -1.47 6.64 21.86
CA GLY A 147 -1.40 8.03 22.29
C GLY A 147 0.02 8.39 22.75
N GLU A 148 0.37 9.68 22.69
CA GLU A 148 1.70 10.15 23.11
C GLU A 148 2.00 9.80 24.57
N ALA A 149 0.99 9.85 25.44
CA ALA A 149 1.13 9.51 26.86
C ALA A 149 1.42 8.00 27.05
N GLU A 150 0.72 7.12 26.33
CA GLU A 150 0.92 5.68 26.36
C GLU A 150 2.29 5.31 25.80
N LEU A 151 2.69 5.99 24.72
CA LEU A 151 4.00 5.79 24.11
C LEU A 151 5.13 6.19 25.08
N LYS A 152 5.00 7.34 25.75
CA LYS A 152 5.95 7.78 26.79
C LYS A 152 6.04 6.76 27.92
N ALA A 153 4.91 6.25 28.41
CA ALA A 153 4.89 5.24 29.47
C ALA A 153 5.59 3.95 29.05
N LEU A 154 5.35 3.47 27.85
CA LEU A 154 6.02 2.27 27.31
C LEU A 154 7.53 2.47 27.13
N ILE A 155 7.95 3.65 26.67
CA ILE A 155 9.37 3.99 26.52
C ILE A 155 10.03 4.06 27.91
N GLN A 156 9.39 4.71 28.89
CA GLN A 156 9.91 4.81 30.25
C GLN A 156 10.13 3.40 30.84
N GLN A 157 9.12 2.53 30.75
CA GLN A 157 9.24 1.14 31.21
C GLN A 157 10.39 0.38 30.53
N ALA A 158 10.57 0.57 29.21
CA ALA A 158 11.66 -0.07 28.48
C ALA A 158 13.03 0.47 28.89
N VAL A 159 13.14 1.80 29.14
CA VAL A 159 14.36 2.45 29.64
C VAL A 159 14.71 1.92 31.03
N ASP A 160 13.74 1.87 31.96
CA ASP A 160 13.94 1.39 33.33
C ASP A 160 14.34 -0.09 33.34
N ALA A 161 13.72 -0.90 32.51
CA ALA A 161 14.08 -2.31 32.34
C ALA A 161 15.49 -2.50 31.76
N SER A 162 15.93 -1.61 30.85
CA SER A 162 17.29 -1.66 30.30
C SER A 162 18.34 -1.15 31.28
N LYS A 163 18.00 -0.13 32.09
CA LYS A 163 18.86 0.37 33.17
C LYS A 163 19.04 -0.70 34.27
N SER A 164 17.96 -1.37 34.69
CA SER A 164 18.01 -2.45 35.69
C SER A 164 18.74 -3.69 35.20
N ALA A 165 18.76 -3.95 33.89
CA ALA A 165 19.55 -5.02 33.27
C ALA A 165 21.06 -4.69 33.17
N GLY A 166 21.50 -3.52 33.63
CA GLY A 166 22.91 -3.11 33.63
C GLY A 166 23.46 -2.77 32.23
N THR A 167 22.59 -2.42 31.28
CA THR A 167 22.99 -2.08 29.91
C THR A 167 23.82 -0.79 29.91
N ALA A 168 25.01 -0.81 29.30
CA ALA A 168 25.87 0.38 29.22
C ALA A 168 25.16 1.50 28.45
N THR A 169 25.36 2.74 28.89
CA THR A 169 24.69 3.95 28.34
C THR A 169 24.79 4.07 26.81
N LYS A 170 25.90 3.63 26.22
CA LYS A 170 26.10 3.64 24.76
C LYS A 170 25.22 2.65 24.00
N SER A 171 24.86 1.51 24.62
CA SER A 171 24.01 0.47 24.02
C SER A 171 22.55 0.55 24.49
N LEU A 172 22.26 1.42 25.46
CA LEU A 172 20.93 1.57 26.07
C LEU A 172 19.86 1.89 25.02
N ILE A 173 20.12 2.83 24.13
CA ILE A 173 19.17 3.22 23.06
C ILE A 173 18.86 2.03 22.14
N GLY A 174 19.87 1.24 21.79
CA GLY A 174 19.70 0.05 20.93
C GLY A 174 18.88 -1.06 21.62
N ASP A 175 19.13 -1.31 22.90
CA ASP A 175 18.40 -2.30 23.68
C ASP A 175 16.93 -1.88 23.92
N VAL A 176 16.71 -0.62 24.27
CA VAL A 176 15.36 -0.04 24.40
C VAL A 176 14.58 -0.14 23.08
N MET A 177 15.19 0.23 21.95
CA MET A 177 14.56 0.12 20.64
C MET A 177 14.24 -1.33 20.28
N LYS A 178 15.09 -2.27 20.64
CA LYS A 178 14.85 -3.71 20.41
C LYS A 178 13.68 -4.22 21.25
N ARG A 179 13.59 -3.86 22.53
CA ARG A 179 12.47 -4.22 23.42
C ARG A 179 11.15 -3.57 22.94
N LEU A 180 11.20 -2.31 22.56
CA LEU A 180 10.04 -1.58 22.03
C LEU A 180 9.54 -2.18 20.70
N SER A 181 10.41 -2.73 19.85
CA SER A 181 9.99 -3.30 18.56
C SER A 181 8.93 -4.37 18.71
N GLY A 182 9.05 -5.26 19.74
CA GLY A 182 8.03 -6.28 20.03
C GLY A 182 6.74 -5.69 20.62
N ALA A 183 6.84 -4.69 21.50
CA ALA A 183 5.67 -4.05 22.11
C ALA A 183 4.89 -3.13 21.14
N LEU A 184 5.55 -2.66 20.08
CA LEU A 184 4.97 -1.81 19.04
C LEU A 184 4.54 -2.59 17.80
N GLU A 185 4.76 -3.91 17.78
CA GLU A 185 4.34 -4.75 16.68
C GLU A 185 2.81 -4.77 16.56
N GLY A 186 2.31 -4.48 15.35
CA GLY A 186 0.86 -4.35 15.10
C GLY A 186 0.25 -2.99 15.45
N LYS A 187 1.02 -2.06 16.01
CA LYS A 187 0.56 -0.71 16.36
C LYS A 187 1.15 0.31 15.40
N ASP A 188 0.36 1.32 15.07
CA ASP A 188 0.84 2.40 14.20
C ASP A 188 1.54 3.45 15.05
N VAL A 189 2.87 3.51 14.92
CA VAL A 189 3.72 4.47 15.62
C VAL A 189 4.82 4.97 14.70
N ASP A 190 5.07 6.27 14.71
CA ASP A 190 6.19 6.85 13.95
C ASP A 190 7.53 6.53 14.64
N LYS A 191 8.32 5.69 13.99
CA LYS A 191 9.64 5.27 14.48
C LYS A 191 10.60 6.43 14.76
N LYS A 192 10.45 7.56 14.06
CA LYS A 192 11.26 8.75 14.29
C LYS A 192 10.90 9.43 15.61
N VAL A 193 9.59 9.53 15.90
CA VAL A 193 9.09 10.07 17.16
C VAL A 193 9.55 9.22 18.32
N VAL A 194 9.43 7.88 18.20
CA VAL A 194 9.94 6.92 19.21
C VAL A 194 11.43 7.12 19.44
N ALA A 195 12.22 7.18 18.36
CA ALA A 195 13.68 7.33 18.49
C ALA A 195 14.08 8.65 19.16
N ASN A 196 13.35 9.74 18.91
CA ASN A 196 13.60 11.03 19.55
C ASN A 196 13.23 10.99 21.04
N MET A 197 12.06 10.43 21.39
CA MET A 197 11.62 10.28 22.79
C MET A 197 12.56 9.36 23.56
N VAL A 198 13.04 8.28 22.96
CA VAL A 198 14.05 7.38 23.58
C VAL A 198 15.33 8.14 23.87
N LYS A 199 15.81 9.00 22.95
CA LYS A 199 17.00 9.80 23.16
C LYS A 199 16.83 10.80 24.29
N GLU A 200 15.67 11.45 24.38
CA GLU A 200 15.34 12.41 25.45
C GLU A 200 15.31 11.71 26.81
N LEU A 201 14.61 10.58 26.91
CA LEU A 201 14.46 9.85 28.18
C LEU A 201 15.70 9.03 28.58
N ALA A 202 16.51 8.60 27.62
CA ALA A 202 17.77 7.91 27.91
C ALA A 202 18.93 8.87 28.20
N GLY A 203 18.81 10.15 27.79
CA GLY A 203 19.80 11.19 28.07
C GLY A 203 19.59 11.94 29.40
N GLN A 204 18.47 11.66 30.07
CA GLN A 204 18.21 12.09 31.45
C GLN A 204 18.67 11.00 32.42
#